data_c88144a9f7aecc58a131e01b5f9998f6
#
_entry.id   c88144a9f7aecc58a131e01b5f9998f6
#
_cell.length_a   1.000
_cell.length_b   1.000
_cell.length_c   1.000
_cell.angle_alpha   90.00
_cell.angle_beta   90.00
_cell.angle_gamma   90.00
#
_symmetry.space_group_name_H-M   'P 1'
#
loop_
_entity.id
_entity.type
_entity.pdbx_description
1 polymer ?
#
loop_
_entity_poly.entity_id
_entity_poly.type
_entity_poly.pdbx_seq_one_letter_code
_entity_poly.pdbx_strand_id
1 'polypeptide(L)'
;LDLKGNRIWKGASIANRDGLKNVGFVRTQIDQVTQYFAKDEVNEIWITFPDPQLRLSKAKKRLTHPKFLRLYQQFLKKNDGSNQTGIVHLKTDSPNLYLFTKTVIELYGLTLITATDNLYGAEFMQSDKWDARCAIKTYYEGLNIASSNRIHFIQFTLDKELPIELDEKLKEIIAEFEVTETHDSLARNG
;
A
#
# COMPACT_ATOMS: atom_id res chain seq x y z
N LEU A 1 -9.11 -6.57 6.72
CA LEU A 1 -9.62 -7.22 5.49
C LEU A 1 -8.60 -8.22 4.96
N ASP A 2 -9.03 -9.43 4.56
CA ASP A 2 -8.20 -10.40 3.84
C ASP A 2 -9.11 -11.33 3.01
N LEU A 3 -8.55 -11.87 1.94
CA LEU A 3 -9.21 -12.89 1.12
C LEU A 3 -9.08 -14.30 1.73
N LYS A 4 -7.99 -14.55 2.47
CA LYS A 4 -7.65 -15.88 3.00
C LYS A 4 -8.35 -16.15 4.34
N GLY A 5 -9.33 -17.05 4.30
CA GLY A 5 -10.14 -17.40 5.47
C GLY A 5 -9.33 -17.90 6.68
N ASN A 6 -8.23 -18.63 6.47
CA ASN A 6 -7.37 -19.12 7.55
C ASN A 6 -6.66 -17.97 8.31
N ARG A 7 -6.28 -16.89 7.63
CA ARG A 7 -5.69 -15.70 8.27
C ARG A 7 -6.73 -14.95 9.09
N ILE A 8 -7.93 -14.75 8.52
CA ILE A 8 -9.08 -14.15 9.21
C ILE A 8 -9.42 -14.96 10.46
N TRP A 9 -9.56 -16.28 10.34
CA TRP A 9 -9.87 -17.15 11.47
C TRP A 9 -8.83 -17.04 12.58
N LYS A 10 -7.54 -17.10 12.24
CA LYS A 10 -6.46 -16.98 13.23
C LYS A 10 -6.50 -15.63 13.95
N GLY A 11 -6.65 -14.54 13.21
CA GLY A 11 -6.77 -13.19 13.80
C GLY A 11 -7.97 -13.05 14.71
N ALA A 12 -9.13 -13.50 14.26
CA ALA A 12 -10.37 -13.45 15.03
C ALA A 12 -10.30 -14.33 16.31
N SER A 13 -9.68 -15.51 16.21
CA SER A 13 -9.48 -16.40 17.39
C SER A 13 -8.57 -15.76 18.44
N ILE A 14 -7.49 -15.07 18.00
CA ILE A 14 -6.60 -14.34 18.90
C ILE A 14 -7.36 -13.16 19.54
N ALA A 15 -8.09 -12.37 18.76
CA ALA A 15 -8.85 -11.24 19.26
C ALA A 15 -9.89 -11.65 20.30
N ASN A 16 -10.61 -12.74 20.05
CA ASN A 16 -11.58 -13.29 21.01
C ASN A 16 -10.91 -13.79 22.30
N ARG A 17 -9.79 -14.53 22.17
CA ARG A 17 -9.04 -15.01 23.34
C ARG A 17 -8.53 -13.86 24.21
N ASP A 18 -8.05 -12.79 23.57
CA ASP A 18 -7.44 -11.64 24.26
C ASP A 18 -8.50 -10.57 24.65
N GLY A 19 -9.79 -10.82 24.40
CA GLY A 19 -10.89 -9.94 24.77
C GLY A 19 -10.93 -8.61 24.03
N LEU A 20 -10.33 -8.52 22.82
CA LEU A 20 -10.32 -7.29 22.02
C LEU A 20 -11.71 -6.99 21.47
N LYS A 21 -12.27 -5.82 21.82
CA LYS A 21 -13.62 -5.40 21.40
C LYS A 21 -13.62 -4.35 20.29
N ASN A 22 -12.46 -3.80 19.96
CA ASN A 22 -12.27 -2.72 18.98
C ASN A 22 -11.73 -3.21 17.64
N VAL A 23 -11.91 -4.50 17.33
CA VAL A 23 -11.43 -5.11 16.08
C VAL A 23 -12.56 -5.86 15.39
N GLY A 24 -12.62 -5.71 14.05
CA GLY A 24 -13.52 -6.45 13.16
C GLY A 24 -12.74 -7.14 12.04
N PHE A 25 -13.25 -8.27 11.57
CA PHE A 25 -12.64 -9.05 10.50
C PHE A 25 -13.63 -9.22 9.34
N VAL A 26 -13.20 -8.84 8.14
CA VAL A 26 -14.00 -8.99 6.92
C VAL A 26 -13.23 -9.81 5.90
N ARG A 27 -13.83 -10.90 5.45
CA ARG A 27 -13.32 -11.72 4.33
C ARG A 27 -13.98 -11.27 3.04
N THR A 28 -13.25 -10.55 2.22
CA THR A 28 -13.77 -10.04 0.94
C THR A 28 -12.66 -9.81 -0.06
N GLN A 29 -13.03 -9.73 -1.34
CA GLN A 29 -12.17 -9.19 -2.39
C GLN A 29 -12.18 -7.66 -2.32
N ILE A 30 -11.04 -7.05 -2.60
CA ILE A 30 -10.89 -5.59 -2.52
C ILE A 30 -11.83 -4.85 -3.49
N ASP A 31 -12.21 -5.46 -4.60
CA ASP A 31 -13.19 -4.90 -5.54
C ASP A 31 -14.59 -4.73 -4.92
N GLN A 32 -14.88 -5.40 -3.81
CA GLN A 32 -16.16 -5.34 -3.10
C GLN A 32 -16.11 -4.51 -1.81
N VAL A 33 -14.98 -3.85 -1.53
CA VAL A 33 -14.76 -3.16 -0.26
C VAL A 33 -15.80 -2.06 0.01
N THR A 34 -16.30 -1.41 -1.01
CA THR A 34 -17.33 -0.36 -0.91
C THR A 34 -18.70 -0.85 -0.41
N GLN A 35 -18.91 -2.16 -0.33
CA GLN A 35 -20.13 -2.75 0.26
C GLN A 35 -20.08 -2.77 1.80
N TYR A 36 -18.91 -2.53 2.39
CA TYR A 36 -18.69 -2.69 3.83
C TYR A 36 -18.47 -1.36 4.55
N PHE A 37 -18.17 -0.29 3.83
CA PHE A 37 -17.87 1.01 4.42
C PHE A 37 -18.71 2.11 3.79
N ALA A 38 -19.27 2.98 4.62
CA ALA A 38 -19.97 4.17 4.19
C ALA A 38 -18.99 5.28 3.77
N LYS A 39 -19.51 6.29 3.09
CA LYS A 39 -18.74 7.47 2.70
C LYS A 39 -18.14 8.15 3.95
N ASP A 40 -16.86 8.53 3.85
CA ASP A 40 -16.11 9.24 4.89
C ASP A 40 -15.99 8.46 6.23
N GLU A 41 -16.20 7.14 6.22
CA GLU A 41 -16.18 6.29 7.43
C GLU A 41 -14.75 5.91 7.86
N VAL A 42 -13.82 5.78 6.92
CA VAL A 42 -12.47 5.27 7.17
C VAL A 42 -11.45 6.41 7.24
N ASN A 43 -10.70 6.49 8.34
CA ASN A 43 -9.65 7.49 8.52
C ASN A 43 -8.32 7.06 7.89
N GLU A 44 -7.99 5.76 7.95
CA GLU A 44 -6.70 5.27 7.48
C GLU A 44 -6.84 3.89 6.83
N ILE A 45 -6.08 3.68 5.76
CA ILE A 45 -5.94 2.39 5.09
C ILE A 45 -4.49 1.95 5.20
N TRP A 46 -4.25 0.79 5.84
CA TRP A 46 -2.93 0.18 5.91
C TRP A 46 -2.84 -0.99 4.95
N ILE A 47 -2.01 -0.85 3.92
CA ILE A 47 -1.69 -1.89 2.94
C ILE A 47 -0.34 -2.48 3.33
N THR A 48 -0.37 -3.63 4.03
CA THR A 48 0.82 -4.25 4.59
C THR A 48 1.19 -5.52 3.85
N PHE A 49 2.37 -5.54 3.22
CA PHE A 49 2.93 -6.67 2.48
C PHE A 49 1.94 -7.30 1.48
N PRO A 50 1.32 -6.48 0.62
CA PRO A 50 0.46 -7.01 -0.43
C PRO A 50 1.31 -7.75 -1.48
N ASP A 51 0.66 -8.62 -2.26
CA ASP A 51 1.30 -9.22 -3.43
C ASP A 51 1.73 -8.12 -4.42
N PRO A 52 3.02 -7.98 -4.75
CA PRO A 52 3.53 -6.89 -5.58
C PRO A 52 3.09 -6.99 -7.04
N GLN A 53 2.56 -8.15 -7.49
CA GLN A 53 2.07 -8.36 -8.87
C GLN A 53 3.11 -7.89 -9.92
N LEU A 54 4.30 -8.49 -9.89
CA LEU A 54 5.48 -8.04 -10.65
C LEU A 54 5.24 -7.97 -12.16
N ARG A 55 4.46 -8.89 -12.73
CA ARG A 55 4.19 -8.90 -14.18
C ARG A 55 3.35 -7.69 -14.59
N LEU A 56 3.75 -7.00 -15.66
CA LEU A 56 3.03 -5.85 -16.25
C LEU A 56 1.56 -6.17 -16.51
N SER A 57 1.27 -7.33 -17.08
CA SER A 57 -0.10 -7.80 -17.35
C SER A 57 -0.98 -7.90 -16.10
N LYS A 58 -0.37 -7.90 -14.90
CA LYS A 58 -1.04 -7.94 -13.61
C LYS A 58 -0.95 -6.63 -12.82
N ALA A 59 -0.37 -5.59 -13.38
CA ALA A 59 -0.22 -4.29 -12.70
C ALA A 59 -1.55 -3.75 -12.15
N LYS A 60 -2.66 -3.95 -12.89
CA LYS A 60 -4.03 -3.58 -12.45
C LYS A 60 -4.52 -4.31 -11.18
N LYS A 61 -3.78 -5.33 -10.71
CA LYS A 61 -4.08 -6.06 -9.45
C LYS A 61 -3.30 -5.53 -8.25
N ARG A 62 -2.35 -4.61 -8.43
CA ARG A 62 -1.63 -3.94 -7.33
C ARG A 62 -2.61 -3.11 -6.52
N LEU A 63 -2.61 -3.25 -5.19
CA LEU A 63 -3.56 -2.57 -4.32
C LEU A 63 -3.40 -1.04 -4.29
N THR A 64 -2.28 -0.52 -4.80
CA THR A 64 -2.05 0.91 -5.02
C THR A 64 -2.28 1.36 -6.47
N HIS A 65 -2.87 0.49 -7.32
CA HIS A 65 -3.27 0.89 -8.67
C HIS A 65 -4.45 1.88 -8.62
N PRO A 66 -4.52 2.89 -9.51
CA PRO A 66 -5.60 3.88 -9.53
C PRO A 66 -7.01 3.28 -9.52
N LYS A 67 -7.21 2.12 -10.13
CA LYS A 67 -8.46 1.34 -10.03
C LYS A 67 -8.93 1.18 -8.59
N PHE A 68 -8.04 0.77 -7.68
CA PHE A 68 -8.38 0.54 -6.26
C PHE A 68 -8.37 1.85 -5.47
N LEU A 69 -7.48 2.78 -5.80
CA LEU A 69 -7.47 4.09 -5.15
C LEU A 69 -8.79 4.84 -5.35
N ARG A 70 -9.41 4.73 -6.54
CA ARG A 70 -10.77 5.26 -6.79
C ARG A 70 -11.84 4.58 -5.92
N LEU A 71 -11.70 3.29 -5.60
CA LEU A 71 -12.61 2.63 -4.65
C LEU A 71 -12.39 3.17 -3.24
N TYR A 72 -11.14 3.34 -2.83
CA TYR A 72 -10.81 3.87 -1.49
C TYR A 72 -11.32 5.29 -1.31
N GLN A 73 -11.31 6.13 -2.34
CA GLN A 73 -11.87 7.48 -2.29
C GLN A 73 -13.36 7.53 -1.95
N GLN A 74 -14.10 6.42 -2.15
CA GLN A 74 -15.53 6.39 -1.88
C GLN A 74 -15.85 6.35 -0.39
N PHE A 75 -14.96 5.81 0.43
CA PHE A 75 -15.19 5.62 1.86
C PHE A 75 -14.08 6.21 2.75
N LEU A 76 -12.94 6.57 2.18
CA LEU A 76 -11.87 7.24 2.91
C LEU A 76 -12.29 8.68 3.22
N LYS A 77 -12.01 9.12 4.44
CA LYS A 77 -12.39 10.46 4.93
C LYS A 77 -11.82 11.55 4.04
N LYS A 78 -12.67 12.44 3.57
CA LYS A 78 -12.26 13.62 2.81
C LYS A 78 -11.95 14.77 3.75
N ASN A 79 -11.10 15.69 3.29
CA ASN A 79 -10.85 16.93 4.00
C ASN A 79 -12.10 17.81 3.94
N ASP A 80 -12.82 17.86 5.04
CA ASP A 80 -14.04 18.68 5.22
C ASP A 80 -13.76 20.01 5.95
N GLY A 81 -12.48 20.40 6.06
CA GLY A 81 -12.02 21.54 6.86
C GLY A 81 -11.70 21.20 8.32
N SER A 82 -11.91 19.95 8.74
CA SER A 82 -11.61 19.49 10.12
C SER A 82 -10.16 19.04 10.35
N ASN A 83 -9.26 19.31 9.41
CA ASN A 83 -7.85 18.86 9.40
C ASN A 83 -7.63 17.35 9.44
N GLN A 84 -8.65 16.54 9.17
CA GLN A 84 -8.55 15.08 9.13
C GLN A 84 -8.80 14.55 7.73
N THR A 85 -7.78 14.56 6.90
CA THR A 85 -7.81 13.88 5.59
C THR A 85 -7.45 12.42 5.78
N GLY A 86 -8.17 11.53 5.11
CA GLY A 86 -7.88 10.11 5.15
C GLY A 86 -6.53 9.78 4.52
N ILE A 87 -5.80 8.88 5.16
CA ILE A 87 -4.41 8.54 4.81
C ILE A 87 -4.33 7.10 4.31
N VAL A 88 -3.55 6.88 3.27
CA VAL A 88 -3.17 5.54 2.79
C VAL A 88 -1.70 5.30 3.16
N HIS A 89 -1.45 4.16 3.80
CA HIS A 89 -0.14 3.68 4.16
C HIS A 89 0.20 2.43 3.36
N LEU A 90 1.37 2.42 2.72
CA LEU A 90 1.94 1.22 2.12
C LEU A 90 3.19 0.81 2.90
N LYS A 91 3.24 -0.44 3.36
CA LYS A 91 4.42 -1.08 3.93
C LYS A 91 4.73 -2.33 3.12
N THR A 92 5.90 -2.39 2.49
CA THR A 92 6.26 -3.47 1.56
C THR A 92 7.75 -3.75 1.56
N ASP A 93 8.13 -4.98 1.28
CA ASP A 93 9.48 -5.44 0.99
C ASP A 93 9.82 -5.38 -0.51
N SER A 94 8.84 -5.06 -1.36
CA SER A 94 9.01 -4.99 -2.80
C SER A 94 9.43 -3.59 -3.25
N PRO A 95 10.67 -3.39 -3.73
CA PRO A 95 11.10 -2.12 -4.31
C PRO A 95 10.27 -1.74 -5.55
N ASN A 96 9.84 -2.72 -6.35
CA ASN A 96 9.03 -2.48 -7.54
C ASN A 96 7.64 -1.92 -7.18
N LEU A 97 6.99 -2.46 -6.13
CA LEU A 97 5.71 -1.93 -5.68
C LEU A 97 5.87 -0.53 -5.05
N TYR A 98 6.97 -0.31 -4.35
CA TYR A 98 7.31 1.01 -3.80
C TYR A 98 7.47 2.05 -4.92
N LEU A 99 8.29 1.77 -5.93
CA LEU A 99 8.48 2.65 -7.07
C LEU A 99 7.18 2.88 -7.86
N PHE A 100 6.45 1.81 -8.15
CA PHE A 100 5.14 1.90 -8.78
C PHE A 100 4.21 2.87 -8.04
N THR A 101 4.13 2.74 -6.70
CA THR A 101 3.25 3.59 -5.89
C THR A 101 3.69 5.04 -5.91
N LYS A 102 5.00 5.31 -5.87
CA LYS A 102 5.55 6.67 -6.05
C LYS A 102 5.18 7.25 -7.42
N THR A 103 5.33 6.47 -8.48
CA THR A 103 4.93 6.88 -9.85
C THR A 103 3.45 7.22 -9.92
N VAL A 104 2.58 6.44 -9.28
CA VAL A 104 1.14 6.74 -9.21
C VAL A 104 0.91 8.06 -8.48
N ILE A 105 1.52 8.27 -7.31
CA ILE A 105 1.37 9.50 -6.53
C ILE A 105 1.80 10.72 -7.36
N GLU A 106 2.94 10.64 -8.01
CA GLU A 106 3.48 11.72 -8.83
C GLU A 106 2.62 12.00 -10.06
N LEU A 107 2.26 10.96 -10.82
CA LEU A 107 1.48 11.10 -12.05
C LEU A 107 0.09 11.69 -11.81
N TYR A 108 -0.56 11.33 -10.72
CA TYR A 108 -1.91 11.82 -10.36
C TYR A 108 -1.87 13.05 -9.45
N GLY A 109 -0.68 13.57 -9.11
CA GLY A 109 -0.52 14.76 -8.28
C GLY A 109 -1.06 14.60 -6.87
N LEU A 110 -1.06 13.36 -6.32
CA LEU A 110 -1.51 13.08 -4.96
C LEU A 110 -0.54 13.68 -3.93
N THR A 111 -1.04 14.04 -2.76
CA THR A 111 -0.19 14.58 -1.70
C THR A 111 0.60 13.47 -1.02
N LEU A 112 1.90 13.45 -1.25
CA LEU A 112 2.85 12.59 -0.54
C LEU A 112 3.15 13.19 0.84
N ILE A 113 2.85 12.44 1.91
CA ILE A 113 3.16 12.84 3.28
C ILE A 113 4.59 12.44 3.62
N THR A 114 4.94 11.18 3.39
CA THR A 114 6.31 10.68 3.58
C THR A 114 6.58 9.45 2.72
N ALA A 115 7.86 9.24 2.39
CA ALA A 115 8.32 8.03 1.74
C ALA A 115 9.75 7.71 2.21
N THR A 116 10.02 6.45 2.46
CA THR A 116 11.37 5.95 2.74
C THR A 116 11.57 4.58 2.10
N ASP A 117 12.76 4.36 1.58
CA ASP A 117 13.18 3.05 1.06
C ASP A 117 13.81 2.16 2.15
N ASN A 118 13.94 2.69 3.37
CA ASN A 118 14.47 1.97 4.53
C ASN A 118 13.75 2.36 5.82
N LEU A 119 12.58 1.76 6.03
CA LEU A 119 11.71 2.07 7.17
C LEU A 119 12.43 1.96 8.53
N TYR A 120 13.32 0.99 8.68
CA TYR A 120 14.06 0.74 9.93
C TYR A 120 15.47 1.34 9.93
N GLY A 121 15.77 2.22 8.99
CA GLY A 121 17.00 3.01 9.02
C GLY A 121 17.01 3.99 10.18
N ALA A 122 18.16 4.13 10.87
CA ALA A 122 18.28 4.98 12.06
C ALA A 122 17.85 6.43 11.78
N GLU A 123 18.18 6.96 10.61
CA GLU A 123 17.80 8.31 10.19
C GLU A 123 16.27 8.49 10.17
N PHE A 124 15.55 7.56 9.53
CA PHE A 124 14.10 7.65 9.45
C PHE A 124 13.41 7.40 10.79
N MET A 125 13.91 6.44 11.58
CA MET A 125 13.37 6.13 12.91
C MET A 125 13.52 7.29 13.91
N GLN A 126 14.50 8.19 13.72
CA GLN A 126 14.73 9.36 14.54
C GLN A 126 14.06 10.63 13.99
N SER A 127 13.43 10.54 12.82
CA SER A 127 12.76 11.69 12.20
C SER A 127 11.39 11.95 12.83
N ASP A 128 10.88 13.17 12.66
CA ASP A 128 9.52 13.58 13.02
C ASP A 128 8.43 12.86 12.18
N LYS A 129 8.85 12.17 11.12
CA LYS A 129 7.98 11.38 10.23
C LYS A 129 7.80 9.92 10.69
N TRP A 130 8.52 9.52 11.74
CA TRP A 130 8.39 8.16 12.28
C TRP A 130 7.04 7.96 12.95
N ASP A 131 6.31 6.96 12.47
CA ASP A 131 5.08 6.49 13.13
C ASP A 131 5.40 5.24 13.96
N ALA A 132 5.16 5.32 15.27
CA ALA A 132 5.45 4.22 16.21
C ALA A 132 4.70 2.92 15.85
N ARG A 133 3.57 3.01 15.14
CA ARG A 133 2.82 1.84 14.63
C ARG A 133 3.64 1.04 13.61
N CYS A 134 4.60 1.66 12.92
CA CYS A 134 5.52 0.99 12.02
C CYS A 134 6.45 -0.01 12.75
N ALA A 135 6.63 0.13 14.07
CA ALA A 135 7.39 -0.83 14.89
C ALA A 135 6.68 -2.19 15.02
N ILE A 136 5.38 -2.27 14.74
CA ILE A 136 4.64 -3.54 14.70
C ILE A 136 5.10 -4.32 13.48
N LYS A 137 5.86 -5.40 13.75
CA LYS A 137 6.42 -6.27 12.71
C LYS A 137 5.50 -7.46 12.44
N THR A 138 5.37 -7.80 11.16
CA THR A 138 4.74 -9.07 10.78
C THR A 138 5.67 -10.24 11.09
N TYR A 139 5.12 -11.46 11.16
CA TYR A 139 5.91 -12.67 11.32
C TYR A 139 7.04 -12.80 10.27
N TYR A 140 6.74 -12.45 9.01
CA TYR A 140 7.70 -12.55 7.91
C TYR A 140 8.84 -11.53 8.01
N GLU A 141 8.59 -10.34 8.53
CA GLU A 141 9.65 -9.36 8.81
C GLU A 141 10.62 -9.85 9.90
N GLY A 142 10.10 -10.60 10.89
CA GLY A 142 10.92 -11.19 11.94
C GLY A 142 11.83 -12.31 11.47
N LEU A 143 11.53 -12.93 10.31
CA LEU A 143 12.33 -14.03 9.76
C LEU A 143 13.46 -13.56 8.82
N ASN A 144 13.63 -12.26 8.58
CA ASN A 144 14.60 -11.69 7.63
C ASN A 144 14.56 -12.34 6.22
N ILE A 145 13.37 -12.80 5.78
CA ILE A 145 13.18 -13.49 4.50
C ILE A 145 13.06 -12.49 3.33
N ALA A 146 12.94 -11.20 3.62
CA ALA A 146 12.86 -10.18 2.59
C ALA A 146 14.15 -10.15 1.77
N SER A 147 14.04 -10.37 0.48
CA SER A 147 15.16 -10.46 -0.47
C SER A 147 16.04 -9.20 -0.52
N SER A 148 15.54 -8.07 -0.07
CA SER A 148 16.24 -6.78 -0.04
C SER A 148 16.75 -6.37 1.35
N ASN A 149 16.44 -7.09 2.42
CA ASN A 149 16.67 -6.68 3.83
C ASN A 149 16.12 -5.27 4.18
N ARG A 150 15.39 -4.64 3.28
CA ARG A 150 14.82 -3.31 3.46
C ARG A 150 13.30 -3.36 3.38
N ILE A 151 12.66 -2.64 4.26
CA ILE A 151 11.22 -2.41 4.20
C ILE A 151 10.99 -0.98 3.74
N HIS A 152 10.19 -0.84 2.71
CA HIS A 152 9.79 0.44 2.15
C HIS A 152 8.48 0.90 2.77
N PHE A 153 8.33 2.20 2.93
CA PHE A 153 7.12 2.79 3.49
C PHE A 153 6.72 4.05 2.75
N ILE A 154 5.43 4.22 2.53
CA ILE A 154 4.84 5.42 1.92
C ILE A 154 3.57 5.77 2.68
N GLN A 155 3.38 7.08 2.94
CA GLN A 155 2.12 7.68 3.38
C GLN A 155 1.69 8.74 2.38
N PHE A 156 0.43 8.71 1.97
CA PHE A 156 -0.12 9.70 1.05
C PHE A 156 -1.62 9.86 1.25
N THR A 157 -2.20 10.94 0.72
CA THR A 157 -3.65 11.17 0.74
C THR A 157 -4.25 10.94 -0.64
N LEU A 158 -5.58 10.73 -0.67
CA LEU A 158 -6.36 10.63 -1.90
C LEU A 158 -7.21 11.92 -2.07
N ASP A 159 -6.56 13.07 -1.92
CA ASP A 159 -7.15 14.40 -1.92
C ASP A 159 -7.42 14.98 -3.33
N LYS A 160 -6.88 14.34 -4.36
CA LYS A 160 -7.07 14.72 -5.75
C LYS A 160 -7.92 13.70 -6.50
N GLU A 161 -8.56 14.15 -7.57
CA GLU A 161 -9.19 13.23 -8.51
C GLU A 161 -8.18 12.32 -9.18
N LEU A 162 -8.61 11.13 -9.55
CA LEU A 162 -7.83 10.13 -10.27
C LEU A 162 -8.42 9.94 -11.67
N PRO A 163 -8.13 10.86 -12.64
CA PRO A 163 -8.69 10.80 -13.98
C PRO A 163 -8.31 9.50 -14.68
N ILE A 164 -9.29 8.87 -15.36
CA ILE A 164 -9.08 7.58 -16.05
C ILE A 164 -8.14 7.76 -17.25
N GLU A 165 -8.09 8.93 -17.83
CA GLU A 165 -7.26 9.30 -18.97
C GLU A 165 -5.77 9.13 -18.69
N LEU A 166 -5.35 9.22 -17.41
CA LEU A 166 -3.97 9.01 -17.01
C LEU A 166 -3.60 7.52 -16.89
N ASP A 167 -4.56 6.59 -16.92
CA ASP A 167 -4.28 5.16 -16.78
C ASP A 167 -3.42 4.61 -17.93
N GLU A 168 -3.62 5.09 -19.17
CA GLU A 168 -2.78 4.66 -20.31
C GLU A 168 -1.36 5.23 -20.18
N LYS A 169 -1.20 6.49 -19.77
CA LYS A 169 0.13 7.05 -19.50
C LYS A 169 0.85 6.30 -18.39
N LEU A 170 0.15 5.92 -17.33
CA LEU A 170 0.73 5.07 -16.28
C LEU A 170 1.23 3.74 -16.84
N LYS A 171 0.46 3.12 -17.73
CA LYS A 171 0.82 1.84 -18.36
C LYS A 171 2.08 1.97 -19.24
N GLU A 172 2.21 3.08 -19.98
CA GLU A 172 3.42 3.38 -20.78
C GLU A 172 4.66 3.51 -19.87
N ILE A 173 4.58 4.33 -18.82
CA ILE A 173 5.66 4.52 -17.86
C ILE A 173 6.10 3.18 -17.23
N ILE A 174 5.15 2.34 -16.82
CA ILE A 174 5.47 1.04 -16.21
C ILE A 174 6.15 0.10 -17.22
N ALA A 175 5.73 0.13 -18.50
CA ALA A 175 6.35 -0.69 -19.54
C ALA A 175 7.81 -0.31 -19.78
N GLU A 176 8.15 0.98 -19.70
CA GLU A 176 9.54 1.46 -19.83
C GLU A 176 10.43 0.93 -18.69
N PHE A 177 9.92 0.86 -17.46
CA PHE A 177 10.67 0.31 -16.31
C PHE A 177 11.00 -1.18 -16.51
N GLU A 178 10.07 -2.00 -17.02
CA GLU A 178 10.32 -3.43 -17.26
C GLU A 178 11.38 -3.66 -18.36
N VAL A 179 11.40 -2.81 -19.38
CA VAL A 179 12.41 -2.90 -20.46
C VAL A 179 13.81 -2.59 -19.93
N THR A 180 13.95 -1.58 -19.06
CA THR A 180 15.25 -1.21 -18.45
C THR A 180 15.78 -2.30 -17.52
N GLU A 181 14.92 -2.92 -16.69
CA GLU A 181 15.35 -4.01 -15.79
C GLU A 181 15.80 -5.26 -16.55
N THR A 182 15.17 -5.58 -17.70
CA THR A 182 15.60 -6.70 -18.55
C THR A 182 16.94 -6.45 -19.22
N HIS A 183 17.24 -5.23 -19.64
CA HIS A 183 18.54 -4.87 -20.21
C HIS A 183 19.66 -4.91 -19.17
N ASP A 184 19.42 -4.40 -17.96
CA ASP A 184 20.39 -4.43 -16.85
C ASP A 184 20.69 -5.86 -16.37
N SER A 185 19.71 -6.76 -16.39
CA SER A 185 19.90 -8.16 -16.03
C SER A 185 20.71 -8.94 -17.08
N LEU A 186 20.55 -8.63 -18.35
CA LEU A 186 21.33 -9.22 -19.44
C LEU A 186 22.78 -8.71 -19.45
N ALA A 187 23.00 -7.44 -19.12
CA ALA A 187 24.35 -6.84 -19.03
C ALA A 187 25.21 -7.36 -17.85
N ARG A 188 24.57 -7.88 -16.80
CA ARG A 188 25.26 -8.45 -15.62
C ARG A 188 25.60 -9.94 -15.78
N ASN A 189 25.04 -10.63 -16.77
CA ASN A 189 25.23 -12.06 -17.02
C ASN A 189 26.08 -12.34 -18.28
N GLY A 190 26.70 -11.34 -18.91
CA GLY A 190 27.67 -11.39 -19.98
C GLY A 190 29.03 -10.89 -19.51
#